data_58d61271d511489cdddbe9c0d834b4d8
#
_entry.id   58d61271d511489cdddbe9c0d834b4d8
#
_cell.length_a   1.000
_cell.length_b   1.000
_cell.length_c   1.000
_cell.angle_alpha   90.00
_cell.angle_beta   90.00
_cell.angle_gamma   90.00
#
_symmetry.space_group_name_H-M   'P 1'
#
loop_
_entity.id
_entity.type
_entity.pdbx_description
1 polymer ?
#
loop_
_entity_poly.entity_id
_entity_poly.type
_entity_poly.pdbx_seq_one_letter_code
_entity_poly.pdbx_strand_id
1 'polypeptide(L)'
;TQYYVDKGTSDINLVVWSTPDSAQTYTLFYDYIKRIEDAGANADTNPDVPARYLPCLTYALAYNIACKYPEAFNKVNMIKARYDELWREVSESDRERAAIKFVPDLGAY
;
A
#
# COMPACT_ATOMS: atom_id res chain seq x y z
N THR A 1 -0.58 19.34 20.26
CA THR A 1 0.41 18.25 20.26
C THR A 1 1.25 18.36 19.02
N GLN A 2 2.56 18.43 19.17
CA GLN A 2 3.51 18.41 18.06
C GLN A 2 4.20 17.06 18.03
N TYR A 3 4.52 16.58 16.83
CA TYR A 3 5.24 15.33 16.69
C TYR A 3 6.32 15.44 15.61
N TYR A 4 7.34 14.63 15.75
CA TYR A 4 8.40 14.45 14.76
C TYR A 4 8.62 12.97 14.52
N VAL A 5 8.77 12.60 13.25
CA VAL A 5 9.03 11.22 12.84
C VAL A 5 10.48 11.11 12.43
N ASP A 6 11.27 10.38 13.23
CA ASP A 6 12.63 10.03 12.88
C ASP A 6 12.66 8.69 12.15
N LYS A 7 13.04 8.73 10.88
CA LYS A 7 13.14 7.55 10.02
C LYS A 7 14.54 6.97 10.11
N GLY A 8 14.75 6.13 11.11
CA GLY A 8 15.97 5.31 11.20
C GLY A 8 16.06 4.25 10.10
N THR A 9 17.21 3.58 10.03
CA THR A 9 17.44 2.53 9.02
C THR A 9 16.67 1.24 9.32
N SER A 10 16.47 0.94 10.60
CA SER A 10 15.79 -0.28 11.07
C SER A 10 14.46 0.00 11.73
N ASP A 11 14.35 1.13 12.41
CA ASP A 11 13.19 1.49 13.22
C ASP A 11 12.72 2.91 12.91
N ILE A 12 11.44 3.14 13.08
CA ILE A 12 10.83 4.46 12.98
C ILE A 12 10.49 4.92 14.41
N ASN A 13 11.08 6.03 14.80
CA ASN A 13 10.83 6.63 16.11
C ASN A 13 9.83 7.80 15.98
N LEU A 14 8.77 7.75 16.74
CA LEU A 14 7.82 8.85 16.85
C LEU A 14 8.12 9.63 18.15
N VAL A 15 8.59 10.85 17.97
CA VAL A 15 8.85 11.77 19.08
C VAL A 15 7.67 12.71 19.24
N VAL A 16 7.04 12.69 20.40
CA VAL A 16 5.85 13.51 20.70
C VAL A 16 6.22 14.63 21.66
N TRP A 17 5.81 15.84 21.36
CA TRP A 17 5.89 17.00 22.21
C TRP A 17 4.46 17.46 22.61
N SER A 18 4.12 17.71 23.85
CA SER A 18 4.91 17.74 25.09
C SER A 18 5.04 16.33 25.68
N THR A 19 6.13 16.14 26.43
CA THR A 19 6.39 14.87 27.11
C THR A 19 5.23 14.51 28.05
N PRO A 20 4.64 13.31 27.92
CA PRO A 20 3.59 12.85 28.81
C PRO A 20 4.11 12.80 30.26
N ASP A 21 3.30 13.25 31.18
CA ASP A 21 3.60 13.07 32.58
C ASP A 21 3.29 11.63 33.04
N SER A 22 3.80 11.24 34.20
CA SER A 22 3.56 9.90 34.75
C SER A 22 2.21 9.76 35.48
N ALA A 23 1.41 10.82 35.53
CA ALA A 23 0.19 10.84 36.34
C ALA A 23 -1.02 10.26 35.61
N GLN A 24 -0.97 10.17 34.27
CA GLN A 24 -2.09 9.69 33.43
C GLN A 24 -1.60 8.72 32.34
N THR A 25 -2.50 7.85 31.91
CA THR A 25 -2.27 6.99 30.75
C THR A 25 -2.68 7.72 29.50
N TYR A 26 -1.76 7.84 28.55
CA TYR A 26 -2.00 8.46 27.24
C TYR A 26 -2.12 7.38 26.18
N THR A 27 -3.07 7.54 25.27
CA THR A 27 -3.22 6.66 24.10
C THR A 27 -2.92 7.46 22.86
N LEU A 28 -1.97 6.96 22.04
CA LEU A 28 -1.61 7.54 20.77
C LEU A 28 -2.28 6.74 19.65
N PHE A 29 -3.06 7.43 18.82
CA PHE A 29 -3.60 6.87 17.58
C PHE A 29 -2.82 7.46 16.41
N TYR A 30 -2.34 6.60 15.52
CA TYR A 30 -1.64 7.04 14.31
C TYR A 30 -1.92 6.09 13.15
N ASP A 31 -2.00 6.66 11.96
CA ASP A 31 -2.09 5.91 10.71
C ASP A 31 -0.72 5.85 10.06
N TYR A 32 -0.36 4.72 9.51
CA TYR A 32 0.92 4.54 8.82
C TYR A 32 0.77 3.70 7.57
N ILE A 33 1.64 3.95 6.60
CA ILE A 33 1.74 3.14 5.40
C ILE A 33 2.81 2.07 5.65
N LYS A 34 2.36 0.82 5.77
CA LYS A 34 3.24 -0.34 5.92
C LYS A 34 3.64 -0.86 4.53
N ARG A 35 4.92 -1.26 4.39
CA ARG A 35 5.31 -2.07 3.24
C ARG A 35 4.56 -3.41 3.28
N ILE A 36 4.03 -3.83 2.14
CA ILE A 36 3.43 -5.17 1.99
C ILE A 36 4.50 -6.22 2.30
N GLU A 37 4.14 -7.20 3.13
CA GLU A 37 5.05 -8.29 3.48
C GLU A 37 5.32 -9.15 2.25
N ASP A 38 6.60 -9.48 2.05
CA ASP A 38 7.00 -10.37 0.98
C ASP A 38 6.43 -11.78 1.26
N ALA A 39 6.01 -12.47 0.21
CA ALA A 39 5.65 -13.88 0.32
C ALA A 39 6.88 -14.64 0.84
N GLY A 40 6.79 -15.20 2.03
CA GLY A 40 7.91 -15.91 2.65
C GLY A 40 8.30 -17.16 1.87
N ALA A 41 9.51 -17.65 2.11
CA ALA A 41 10.01 -18.89 1.55
C ALA A 41 9.23 -20.14 2.03
N ASN A 42 8.44 -20.00 3.08
CA ASN A 42 7.61 -21.06 3.64
C ASN A 42 6.17 -20.92 3.16
N ALA A 43 5.52 -22.03 2.87
CA ALA A 43 4.14 -22.11 2.39
C ALA A 43 3.09 -21.46 3.32
N ASP A 44 3.45 -21.19 4.56
CA ASP A 44 2.56 -20.62 5.58
C ASP A 44 2.53 -19.08 5.59
N THR A 45 3.38 -18.44 4.78
CA THR A 45 3.44 -16.97 4.75
C THR A 45 2.66 -16.46 3.54
N ASN A 46 1.39 -16.15 3.75
CA ASN A 46 0.58 -15.50 2.72
C ASN A 46 0.99 -14.02 2.59
N PRO A 47 1.08 -13.50 1.35
CA PRO A 47 1.27 -12.07 1.16
C PRO A 47 0.11 -11.29 1.78
N ASP A 48 0.44 -10.19 2.45
CA ASP A 48 -0.53 -9.27 3.06
C ASP A 48 -1.19 -8.41 1.96
N VAL A 49 -1.96 -9.07 1.10
CA VAL A 49 -2.61 -8.45 -0.06
C VAL A 49 -4.09 -8.78 -0.04
N PRO A 50 -4.97 -7.78 -0.18
CA PRO A 50 -6.40 -8.02 -0.27
C PRO A 50 -6.75 -9.00 -1.39
N ALA A 51 -7.72 -9.89 -1.15
CA ALA A 51 -8.10 -10.96 -2.08
C ALA A 51 -8.46 -10.44 -3.50
N ARG A 52 -8.97 -9.20 -3.60
CA ARG A 52 -9.30 -8.57 -4.89
C ARG A 52 -8.08 -8.35 -5.80
N TYR A 53 -6.86 -8.30 -5.23
CA TYR A 53 -5.62 -8.15 -6.00
C TYR A 53 -5.05 -9.48 -6.51
N LEU A 54 -5.49 -10.62 -5.99
CA LEU A 54 -4.92 -11.93 -6.34
C LEU A 54 -4.97 -12.25 -7.84
N PRO A 55 -6.06 -12.00 -8.58
CA PRO A 55 -6.07 -12.20 -10.01
C PRO A 55 -5.04 -11.34 -10.74
N CYS A 56 -4.91 -10.08 -10.34
CA CYS A 56 -3.94 -9.15 -10.90
C CYS A 56 -2.49 -9.63 -10.66
N LEU A 57 -2.17 -10.05 -9.44
CA LEU A 57 -0.86 -10.61 -9.09
C LEU A 57 -0.54 -11.88 -9.87
N THR A 58 -1.53 -12.75 -10.07
CA THR A 58 -1.36 -13.98 -10.85
C THR A 58 -0.97 -13.66 -12.29
N TYR A 59 -1.64 -12.70 -12.93
CA TYR A 59 -1.30 -12.29 -14.29
C TYR A 59 0.00 -11.51 -14.38
N ALA A 60 0.35 -10.71 -13.35
CA ALA A 60 1.66 -10.06 -13.27
C ALA A 60 2.79 -11.09 -13.20
N LEU A 61 2.63 -12.13 -12.39
CA LEU A 61 3.59 -13.22 -12.30
C LEU A 61 3.67 -14.01 -13.62
N ALA A 62 2.54 -14.35 -14.20
CA ALA A 62 2.46 -15.03 -15.48
C ALA A 62 3.16 -14.23 -16.59
N TYR A 63 3.00 -12.91 -16.63
CA TYR A 63 3.69 -12.03 -17.57
C TYR A 63 5.22 -12.09 -17.37
N ASN A 64 5.70 -11.97 -16.14
CA ASN A 64 7.12 -12.04 -15.82
C ASN A 64 7.75 -13.39 -16.20
N ILE A 65 7.01 -14.48 -15.98
CA ILE A 65 7.45 -15.82 -16.36
C ILE A 65 7.46 -15.95 -17.91
N ALA A 66 6.41 -15.53 -18.59
CA ALA A 66 6.30 -15.64 -20.05
C ALA A 66 7.42 -14.87 -20.77
N CYS A 67 7.87 -13.73 -20.21
CA CYS A 67 9.01 -12.98 -20.75
C CYS A 67 10.35 -13.74 -20.67
N LYS A 68 10.47 -14.74 -19.79
CA LYS A 68 11.68 -15.54 -19.62
C LYS A 68 11.71 -16.78 -20.52
N TYR A 69 10.57 -17.22 -21.04
CA TYR A 69 10.46 -18.45 -21.82
C TYR A 69 10.12 -18.11 -23.28
N PRO A 70 11.03 -18.42 -24.24
CA PRO A 70 10.79 -18.14 -25.68
C PRO A 70 9.52 -18.77 -26.23
N GLU A 71 9.14 -19.93 -25.72
CA GLU A 71 7.96 -20.70 -26.15
C GLU A 71 6.63 -19.97 -25.83
N ALA A 72 6.67 -19.04 -24.87
CA ALA A 72 5.51 -18.29 -24.44
C ALA A 72 5.39 -16.90 -25.09
N PHE A 73 6.33 -16.48 -25.95
CA PHE A 73 6.38 -15.14 -26.53
C PHE A 73 5.12 -14.79 -27.34
N ASN A 74 4.49 -15.75 -28.00
CA ASN A 74 3.25 -15.55 -28.71
C ASN A 74 2.05 -15.19 -27.79
N LYS A 75 2.13 -15.49 -26.50
CA LYS A 75 1.10 -15.24 -25.50
C LYS A 75 1.36 -14.00 -24.62
N VAL A 76 2.58 -13.45 -24.65
CA VAL A 76 3.00 -12.33 -23.77
C VAL A 76 2.07 -11.14 -23.89
N ASN A 77 1.71 -10.73 -25.12
CA ASN A 77 0.85 -9.58 -25.35
C ASN A 77 -0.57 -9.80 -24.81
N MET A 78 -1.10 -11.00 -24.93
CA MET A 78 -2.42 -11.36 -24.40
C MET A 78 -2.42 -11.35 -22.86
N ILE A 79 -1.40 -11.92 -22.27
CA ILE A 79 -1.23 -11.95 -20.79
C ILE A 79 -1.09 -10.53 -20.26
N LYS A 80 -0.28 -9.70 -20.94
CA LYS A 80 -0.10 -8.29 -20.57
C LYS A 80 -1.40 -7.50 -20.66
N ALA A 81 -2.14 -7.65 -21.76
CA ALA A 81 -3.42 -6.95 -21.93
C ALA A 81 -4.42 -7.31 -20.80
N ARG A 82 -4.47 -8.58 -20.41
CA ARG A 82 -5.33 -9.02 -19.30
C ARG A 82 -4.85 -8.48 -17.95
N TYR A 83 -3.53 -8.44 -17.72
CA TYR A 83 -2.97 -7.81 -16.54
C TYR A 83 -3.35 -6.33 -16.46
N ASP A 84 -3.17 -5.57 -17.55
CA ASP A 84 -3.46 -4.14 -17.59
C ASP A 84 -4.96 -3.85 -17.34
N GLU A 85 -5.85 -4.71 -17.83
CA GLU A 85 -7.30 -4.64 -17.57
C GLU A 85 -7.61 -4.85 -16.08
N LEU A 86 -7.11 -5.93 -15.48
CA LEU A 86 -7.31 -6.26 -14.07
C LEU A 86 -6.70 -5.19 -13.15
N TRP A 87 -5.53 -4.68 -13.50
CA TRP A 87 -4.90 -3.61 -12.74
C TRP A 87 -5.74 -2.34 -12.73
N ARG A 88 -6.29 -1.97 -13.88
CA ARG A 88 -7.17 -0.80 -13.98
C ARG A 88 -8.44 -0.99 -13.14
N GLU A 89 -9.08 -2.15 -13.23
CA GLU A 89 -10.28 -2.48 -12.46
C GLU A 89 -10.04 -2.36 -10.95
N VAL A 90 -8.96 -2.95 -10.46
CA VAL A 90 -8.62 -2.90 -9.04
C VAL A 90 -8.22 -1.48 -8.60
N SER A 91 -7.41 -0.78 -9.40
CA SER A 91 -7.03 0.60 -9.12
C SER A 91 -8.24 1.54 -9.04
N GLU A 92 -9.21 1.37 -9.93
CA GLU A 92 -10.43 2.18 -9.93
C GLU A 92 -11.32 1.86 -8.73
N SER A 93 -11.36 0.60 -8.30
CA SER A 93 -12.15 0.19 -7.11
C SER A 93 -11.55 0.71 -5.82
N ASP A 94 -10.23 0.87 -5.78
CA ASP A 94 -9.49 1.33 -4.59
C ASP A 94 -9.37 2.87 -4.52
N ARG A 95 -9.78 3.53 -5.58
CA ARG A 95 -9.73 4.98 -5.66
C ARG A 95 -10.77 5.61 -4.75
N GLU A 96 -10.32 6.49 -3.85
CA GLU A 96 -11.25 7.32 -3.07
C GLU A 96 -12.05 8.22 -4.01
N ARG A 97 -13.38 8.09 -3.97
CA ARG A 97 -14.30 8.88 -4.80
C ARG A 97 -14.80 10.15 -4.10
N ALA A 98 -14.28 10.45 -2.91
CA ALA A 98 -14.65 11.65 -2.18
C ALA A 98 -14.09 12.89 -2.88
N ALA A 99 -14.96 13.84 -3.22
CA ALA A 99 -14.53 15.15 -3.67
C ALA A 99 -13.98 15.94 -2.47
N ILE A 100 -12.67 16.11 -2.42
CA ILE A 100 -12.04 16.96 -1.40
C ILE A 100 -12.29 18.40 -1.80
N LYS A 101 -13.17 19.08 -1.05
CA LYS A 101 -13.43 20.51 -1.22
C LYS A 101 -12.65 21.28 -0.16
N PHE A 102 -11.57 21.94 -0.55
CA PHE A 102 -10.90 22.89 0.31
C PHE A 102 -11.68 24.21 0.30
N VAL A 103 -12.27 24.55 1.42
CA VAL A 103 -12.85 25.88 1.63
C VAL A 103 -11.87 26.63 2.51
N PRO A 104 -11.25 27.74 2.03
CA PRO A 104 -10.44 28.58 2.89
C PRO A 104 -11.31 29.11 4.03
N ASP A 105 -10.89 28.90 5.26
CA ASP A 105 -11.50 29.54 6.42
C ASP A 105 -11.03 31.01 6.41
N LEU A 106 -11.82 31.87 5.75
CA LEU A 106 -11.64 33.30 5.82
C LEU A 106 -12.24 33.74 7.17
N GLY A 107 -11.44 33.56 8.23
CA GLY A 107 -11.83 33.93 9.57
C GLY A 107 -12.48 35.29 9.58
N ALA A 108 -13.70 35.36 10.11
CA ALA A 108 -14.40 36.62 10.31
C ALA A 108 -13.58 37.48 11.27
N TYR A 109 -13.08 38.60 10.79
CA TYR A 109 -12.52 39.67 11.60
C TYR A 109 -13.63 40.44 12.29
#